data_b2d57defc53aecfef038f9c72f044a3b
#
_entry.id   b2d57defc53aecfef038f9c72f044a3b
#
_cell.length_a   1.000
_cell.length_b   1.000
_cell.length_c   1.000
_cell.angle_alpha   90.00
_cell.angle_beta   90.00
_cell.angle_gamma   90.00
#
_symmetry.space_group_name_H-M   'P 1'
#
loop_
_entity.id
_entity.type
_entity.pdbx_description
1 polymer ?
#
loop_
_entity_poly.entity_id
_entity_poly.type
_entity_poly.pdbx_seq_one_letter_code
_entity_poly.pdbx_strand_id
1 'polypeptide(L)'
;MTRYAPALRLIHWLTAALILLLFFFGGWMVYFEPKDEAFKDELYNIHQSIGVTVWVLVLIRIVVRLATGAPRLPPDAPAAVRVLATLNHLALYAVLLVQPLVGLADTNAWGFPLDWFGLFRVPWPIGKQPDDVAQRLTDMHWWGALTLLLLLAAHLAGALYHGLVRRDGVVRHMA
;
A
#
# COMPACT_ATOMS: atom_id res chain seq x y z
N MET A 1 -27.17 -6.46 -8.15
CA MET A 1 -26.10 -5.92 -7.28
C MET A 1 -25.22 -5.01 -8.12
N THR A 2 -25.03 -3.78 -7.68
CA THR A 2 -24.15 -2.82 -8.38
C THR A 2 -22.70 -3.17 -8.07
N ARG A 3 -21.89 -3.38 -9.11
CA ARG A 3 -20.43 -3.58 -8.98
C ARG A 3 -19.71 -2.24 -8.95
N TYR A 4 -18.50 -2.21 -8.44
CA TYR A 4 -17.60 -1.07 -8.63
C TYR A 4 -17.30 -0.86 -10.13
N ALA A 5 -17.01 0.38 -10.51
CA ALA A 5 -16.58 0.70 -11.86
C ALA A 5 -15.39 -0.19 -12.28
N PRO A 6 -15.33 -0.67 -13.55
CA PRO A 6 -14.25 -1.57 -13.99
C PRO A 6 -12.86 -1.01 -13.71
N ALA A 7 -12.64 0.29 -13.89
CA ALA A 7 -11.38 0.95 -13.56
C ALA A 7 -11.00 0.80 -12.08
N LEU A 8 -11.97 0.97 -11.15
CA LEU A 8 -11.71 0.77 -9.72
C LEU A 8 -11.30 -0.66 -9.38
N ARG A 9 -11.91 -1.63 -10.04
CA ARG A 9 -11.61 -3.05 -9.85
C ARG A 9 -10.20 -3.37 -10.36
N LEU A 10 -9.85 -2.89 -11.57
CA LEU A 10 -8.51 -3.05 -12.14
C LEU A 10 -7.44 -2.42 -11.23
N ILE A 11 -7.62 -1.15 -10.83
CA ILE A 11 -6.68 -0.45 -9.95
C ILE A 11 -6.56 -1.17 -8.60
N HIS A 12 -7.67 -1.71 -8.06
CA HIS A 12 -7.63 -2.47 -6.81
C HIS A 12 -6.72 -3.70 -6.91
N TRP A 13 -6.93 -4.55 -7.90
CA TRP A 13 -6.17 -5.78 -8.04
C TRP A 13 -4.72 -5.53 -8.42
N LEU A 14 -4.45 -4.52 -9.26
CA LEU A 14 -3.09 -4.10 -9.56
C LEU A 14 -2.38 -3.60 -8.30
N THR A 15 -3.02 -2.72 -7.52
CA THR A 15 -2.47 -2.22 -6.25
C THR A 15 -2.23 -3.36 -5.27
N ALA A 16 -3.16 -4.31 -5.14
CA ALA A 16 -3.01 -5.47 -4.26
C ALA A 16 -1.80 -6.33 -4.66
N ALA A 17 -1.62 -6.62 -5.96
CA ALA A 17 -0.47 -7.37 -6.46
C ALA A 17 0.86 -6.64 -6.17
N LEU A 18 0.92 -5.33 -6.41
CA LEU A 18 2.11 -4.53 -6.15
C LEU A 18 2.44 -4.45 -4.66
N ILE A 19 1.45 -4.37 -3.77
CA ILE A 19 1.67 -4.40 -2.32
C ILE A 19 2.26 -5.76 -1.88
N LEU A 20 1.80 -6.88 -2.44
CA LEU A 20 2.39 -8.19 -2.16
C LEU A 20 3.86 -8.25 -2.61
N LEU A 21 4.18 -7.69 -3.78
CA LEU A 21 5.57 -7.57 -4.24
C LEU A 21 6.41 -6.69 -3.32
N LEU A 22 5.86 -5.57 -2.80
CA LEU A 22 6.56 -4.72 -1.83
C LEU A 22 6.90 -5.46 -0.54
N PHE A 23 5.98 -6.26 0.00
CA PHE A 23 6.27 -7.10 1.16
C PHE A 23 7.30 -8.19 0.85
N PHE A 24 7.23 -8.79 -0.34
CA PHE A 24 8.21 -9.77 -0.77
C PHE A 24 9.62 -9.16 -0.85
N PHE A 25 9.79 -8.06 -1.59
CA PHE A 25 11.10 -7.39 -1.72
C PHE A 25 11.59 -6.80 -0.40
N GLY A 26 10.70 -6.17 0.38
CA GLY A 26 11.06 -5.65 1.71
C GLY A 26 11.53 -6.75 2.67
N GLY A 27 10.80 -7.87 2.70
CA GLY A 27 11.22 -9.05 3.47
C GLY A 27 12.54 -9.62 2.96
N TRP A 28 12.74 -9.70 1.64
CA TRP A 28 14.00 -10.17 1.06
C TRP A 28 15.17 -9.32 1.52
N MET A 29 15.08 -7.99 1.42
CA MET A 29 16.14 -7.08 1.83
C MET A 29 16.51 -7.21 3.32
N VAL A 30 15.50 -7.44 4.18
CA VAL A 30 15.73 -7.53 5.64
C VAL A 30 16.26 -8.89 6.07
N TYR A 31 15.74 -10.01 5.52
CA TYR A 31 16.04 -11.34 6.03
C TYR A 31 17.15 -12.07 5.27
N PHE A 32 17.39 -11.72 4.01
CA PHE A 32 18.40 -12.40 3.19
C PHE A 32 19.63 -11.56 2.93
N GLU A 33 19.58 -10.25 3.17
CA GLU A 33 20.70 -9.30 3.07
C GLU A 33 21.68 -9.64 1.92
N PRO A 34 21.36 -9.28 0.67
CA PRO A 34 22.20 -9.63 -0.48
C PRO A 34 23.64 -9.13 -0.29
N LYS A 35 24.62 -10.00 -0.56
CA LYS A 35 26.04 -9.68 -0.41
C LYS A 35 26.61 -8.91 -1.61
N ASP A 36 25.97 -9.04 -2.77
CA ASP A 36 26.33 -8.29 -3.97
C ASP A 36 25.68 -6.90 -3.89
N GLU A 37 26.49 -5.86 -3.80
CA GLU A 37 26.02 -4.48 -3.63
C GLU A 37 25.21 -3.99 -4.83
N ALA A 38 25.58 -4.37 -6.06
CA ALA A 38 24.83 -3.97 -7.24
C ALA A 38 23.43 -4.59 -7.26
N PHE A 39 23.31 -5.86 -6.86
CA PHE A 39 22.03 -6.53 -6.72
C PHE A 39 21.19 -5.95 -5.58
N LYS A 40 21.82 -5.58 -4.49
CA LYS A 40 21.17 -4.91 -3.35
C LYS A 40 20.60 -3.56 -3.78
N ASP A 41 21.38 -2.73 -4.45
CA ASP A 41 20.94 -1.41 -4.95
C ASP A 41 19.76 -1.55 -5.92
N GLU A 42 19.79 -2.56 -6.80
CA GLU A 42 18.69 -2.84 -7.72
C GLU A 42 17.40 -3.23 -6.97
N LEU A 43 17.49 -4.09 -5.93
CA LEU A 43 16.33 -4.46 -5.11
C LEU A 43 15.72 -3.24 -4.40
N TYR A 44 16.56 -2.37 -3.84
CA TYR A 44 16.09 -1.12 -3.23
C TYR A 44 15.41 -0.22 -4.26
N ASN A 45 16.01 -0.06 -5.44
CA ASN A 45 15.44 0.75 -6.51
C ASN A 45 14.08 0.21 -6.98
N ILE A 46 13.96 -1.10 -7.19
CA ILE A 46 12.69 -1.76 -7.56
C ILE A 46 11.63 -1.55 -6.48
N HIS A 47 11.98 -1.81 -5.20
CA HIS A 47 11.04 -1.63 -4.09
C HIS A 47 10.50 -0.19 -4.03
N GLN A 48 11.38 0.79 -4.09
CA GLN A 48 11.03 2.21 -4.05
C GLN A 48 10.19 2.62 -5.26
N SER A 49 10.56 2.18 -6.45
CA SER A 49 9.83 2.46 -7.69
C SER A 49 8.41 1.90 -7.66
N ILE A 50 8.23 0.67 -7.17
CA ILE A 50 6.91 0.08 -6.94
C ILE A 50 6.14 0.89 -5.88
N GLY A 51 6.80 1.33 -4.80
CA GLY A 51 6.19 2.14 -3.75
C GLY A 51 5.59 3.43 -4.28
N VAL A 52 6.35 4.20 -5.08
CA VAL A 52 5.86 5.42 -5.74
C VAL A 52 4.72 5.10 -6.73
N THR A 53 4.83 3.99 -7.47
CA THR A 53 3.76 3.55 -8.38
C THR A 53 2.47 3.25 -7.62
N VAL A 54 2.54 2.55 -6.49
CA VAL A 54 1.39 2.29 -5.61
C VAL A 54 0.78 3.60 -5.11
N TRP A 55 1.60 4.56 -4.71
CA TRP A 55 1.13 5.87 -4.26
C TRP A 55 0.30 6.59 -5.33
N VAL A 56 0.81 6.65 -6.57
CA VAL A 56 0.08 7.23 -7.71
C VAL A 56 -1.22 6.48 -7.99
N LEU A 57 -1.20 5.14 -7.98
CA LEU A 57 -2.40 4.32 -8.17
C LEU A 57 -3.45 4.56 -7.09
N VAL A 58 -3.05 4.75 -5.84
CA VAL A 58 -3.97 5.07 -4.73
C VAL A 58 -4.61 6.44 -4.93
N LEU A 59 -3.85 7.46 -5.37
CA LEU A 59 -4.40 8.78 -5.71
C LEU A 59 -5.43 8.67 -6.84
N ILE A 60 -5.10 7.99 -7.92
CA ILE A 60 -6.02 7.76 -9.04
C ILE A 60 -7.28 7.01 -8.54
N ARG A 61 -7.10 5.99 -7.70
CA ARG A 61 -8.20 5.23 -7.11
C ARG A 61 -9.14 6.11 -6.29
N ILE A 62 -8.62 7.03 -5.50
CA ILE A 62 -9.42 7.99 -4.72
C ILE A 62 -10.24 8.86 -5.67
N VAL A 63 -9.62 9.46 -6.68
CA VAL A 63 -10.31 10.30 -7.67
C VAL A 63 -11.43 9.53 -8.39
N VAL A 64 -11.13 8.33 -8.90
CA VAL A 64 -12.13 7.51 -9.59
C VAL A 64 -13.25 7.10 -8.63
N ARG A 65 -12.95 6.76 -7.37
CA ARG A 65 -13.95 6.41 -6.36
C ARG A 65 -14.88 7.58 -6.04
N LEU A 66 -14.35 8.79 -5.93
CA LEU A 66 -15.16 9.99 -5.70
C LEU A 66 -16.06 10.31 -6.91
N ALA A 67 -15.57 10.09 -8.12
CA ALA A 67 -16.32 10.32 -9.34
C ALA A 67 -17.42 9.26 -9.61
N THR A 68 -17.16 7.98 -9.27
CA THR A 68 -18.07 6.87 -9.61
C THR A 68 -18.90 6.35 -8.44
N GLY A 69 -18.58 6.77 -7.22
CA GLY A 69 -19.21 6.28 -6.00
C GLY A 69 -18.78 4.86 -5.59
N ALA A 70 -19.43 4.33 -4.57
CA ALA A 70 -19.19 3.00 -4.04
C ALA A 70 -20.52 2.27 -3.79
N PRO A 71 -20.61 0.96 -4.07
CA PRO A 71 -21.76 0.16 -3.66
C PRO A 71 -21.95 0.22 -2.15
N ARG A 72 -23.21 0.26 -1.71
CA ARG A 72 -23.54 0.23 -0.28
C ARG A 72 -23.42 -1.19 0.24
N LEU A 73 -22.99 -1.32 1.50
CA LEU A 73 -23.06 -2.60 2.21
C LEU A 73 -24.53 -3.03 2.38
N PRO A 74 -24.78 -4.34 2.46
CA PRO A 74 -26.14 -4.85 2.70
C PRO A 74 -26.75 -4.21 3.96
N PRO A 75 -28.03 -3.79 3.91
CA PRO A 75 -28.69 -3.10 5.02
C PRO A 75 -28.83 -3.98 6.27
N ASP A 76 -28.86 -5.30 6.09
CA ASP A 76 -28.92 -6.32 7.14
C ASP A 76 -27.56 -6.61 7.78
N ALA A 77 -26.46 -6.00 7.30
CA ALA A 77 -25.16 -6.16 7.92
C ALA A 77 -25.15 -5.53 9.33
N PRO A 78 -24.62 -6.21 10.36
CA PRO A 78 -24.52 -5.65 11.71
C PRO A 78 -23.79 -4.29 11.71
N ALA A 79 -24.27 -3.36 12.56
CA ALA A 79 -23.70 -2.01 12.60
C ALA A 79 -22.18 -2.03 12.88
N ALA A 80 -21.72 -2.91 13.78
CA ALA A 80 -20.30 -3.09 14.08
C ALA A 80 -19.48 -3.48 12.83
N VAL A 81 -20.00 -4.41 12.00
CA VAL A 81 -19.31 -4.83 10.75
C VAL A 81 -19.21 -3.67 9.78
N ARG A 82 -20.26 -2.87 9.63
CA ARG A 82 -20.23 -1.67 8.76
C ARG A 82 -19.21 -0.63 9.22
N VAL A 83 -19.16 -0.38 10.54
CA VAL A 83 -18.21 0.58 11.14
C VAL A 83 -16.78 0.07 10.97
N LEU A 84 -16.50 -1.18 11.32
CA LEU A 84 -15.17 -1.78 11.18
C LEU A 84 -14.70 -1.80 9.73
N ALA A 85 -15.57 -2.15 8.78
CA ALA A 85 -15.24 -2.11 7.35
C ALA A 85 -14.88 -0.68 6.89
N THR A 86 -15.65 0.32 7.33
CA THR A 86 -15.39 1.73 6.99
C THR A 86 -14.05 2.20 7.58
N LEU A 87 -13.82 1.94 8.86
CA LEU A 87 -12.58 2.34 9.55
C LEU A 87 -11.35 1.67 8.92
N ASN A 88 -11.44 0.37 8.63
CA ASN A 88 -10.34 -0.35 7.99
C ASN A 88 -10.02 0.20 6.59
N HIS A 89 -11.03 0.50 5.77
CA HIS A 89 -10.78 1.11 4.47
C HIS A 89 -10.16 2.51 4.57
N LEU A 90 -10.64 3.35 5.51
CA LEU A 90 -10.05 4.67 5.74
C LEU A 90 -8.59 4.56 6.21
N ALA A 91 -8.31 3.65 7.15
CA ALA A 91 -6.97 3.39 7.63
C ALA A 91 -6.04 2.87 6.52
N LEU A 92 -6.51 1.94 5.67
CA LEU A 92 -5.76 1.48 4.50
C LEU A 92 -5.42 2.63 3.54
N TYR A 93 -6.37 3.51 3.22
CA TYR A 93 -6.07 4.68 2.40
C TYR A 93 -5.06 5.61 3.05
N ALA A 94 -5.21 5.89 4.34
CA ALA A 94 -4.29 6.75 5.08
C ALA A 94 -2.86 6.19 5.08
N VAL A 95 -2.70 4.91 5.41
CA VAL A 95 -1.39 4.26 5.43
C VAL A 95 -0.81 4.18 4.02
N LEU A 96 -1.57 3.81 3.00
CA LEU A 96 -1.08 3.72 1.62
C LEU A 96 -0.70 5.08 1.02
N LEU A 97 -1.24 6.19 1.53
CA LEU A 97 -0.80 7.53 1.15
C LEU A 97 0.47 7.97 1.88
N VAL A 98 0.63 7.60 3.14
CA VAL A 98 1.75 8.05 3.98
C VAL A 98 2.99 7.17 3.82
N GLN A 99 2.81 5.85 3.79
CA GLN A 99 3.90 4.87 3.81
C GLN A 99 4.92 5.02 2.67
N PRO A 100 4.51 5.21 1.39
CA PRO A 100 5.48 5.42 0.32
C PRO A 100 6.25 6.73 0.45
N LEU A 101 5.63 7.78 1.01
CA LEU A 101 6.30 9.05 1.26
C LEU A 101 7.33 8.93 2.39
N VAL A 102 7.02 8.19 3.45
CA VAL A 102 7.98 7.88 4.52
C VAL A 102 9.15 7.07 3.98
N GLY A 103 8.90 6.06 3.14
CA GLY A 103 9.96 5.28 2.52
C GLY A 103 10.85 6.09 1.58
N LEU A 104 10.26 7.03 0.82
CA LEU A 104 11.04 7.94 -0.03
C LEU A 104 11.86 8.92 0.81
N ALA A 105 11.31 9.42 1.92
CA ALA A 105 12.03 10.27 2.87
C ALA A 105 13.19 9.52 3.53
N ASP A 106 12.96 8.28 3.96
CA ASP A 106 13.95 7.39 4.55
C ASP A 106 15.16 7.21 3.62
N THR A 107 14.92 6.76 2.40
CA THR A 107 15.96 6.56 1.40
C THR A 107 16.78 7.81 1.13
N ASN A 108 16.13 8.97 0.95
CA ASN A 108 16.83 10.22 0.71
C ASN A 108 17.62 10.70 1.95
N ALA A 109 17.12 10.43 3.16
CA ALA A 109 17.81 10.76 4.40
C ALA A 109 19.13 9.99 4.56
N TRP A 110 19.20 8.75 4.07
CA TRP A 110 20.45 7.98 3.98
C TRP A 110 21.36 8.44 2.84
N GLY A 111 20.87 9.29 1.93
CA GLY A 111 21.64 9.83 0.80
C GLY A 111 21.47 9.06 -0.51
N PHE A 112 20.44 8.20 -0.60
CA PHE A 112 20.13 7.40 -1.78
C PHE A 112 18.90 7.97 -2.51
N PRO A 113 19.07 8.82 -3.53
CA PRO A 113 17.96 9.35 -4.30
C PRO A 113 17.34 8.25 -5.17
N LEU A 114 16.02 8.28 -5.34
CA LEU A 114 15.31 7.33 -6.19
C LEU A 114 15.38 7.72 -7.66
N ASP A 115 15.85 6.81 -8.50
CA ASP A 115 15.68 6.84 -9.95
C ASP A 115 14.57 5.84 -10.33
N TRP A 116 13.37 6.34 -10.64
CA TRP A 116 12.17 5.51 -10.85
C TRP A 116 12.36 4.54 -12.02
N PHE A 117 12.52 3.25 -11.71
CA PHE A 117 12.89 2.17 -12.63
C PHE A 117 14.08 2.53 -13.56
N GLY A 118 15.01 3.38 -13.08
CA GLY A 118 16.14 3.87 -13.89
C GLY A 118 15.79 4.86 -15.00
N LEU A 119 14.54 5.30 -15.10
CA LEU A 119 14.04 6.17 -16.17
C LEU A 119 14.25 7.65 -15.88
N PHE A 120 13.95 8.10 -14.66
CA PHE A 120 14.12 9.49 -14.23
C PHE A 120 14.22 9.59 -12.72
N ARG A 121 14.89 10.63 -12.26
CA ARG A 121 15.02 10.92 -10.82
C ARG A 121 13.73 11.51 -10.26
N VAL A 122 13.23 10.89 -9.19
CA VAL A 122 12.10 11.44 -8.43
C VAL A 122 12.64 12.55 -7.52
N PRO A 123 12.21 13.81 -7.72
CA PRO A 123 12.67 14.91 -6.89
C PRO A 123 12.15 14.77 -5.46
N TRP A 124 13.04 14.95 -4.48
CA TRP A 124 12.67 14.98 -3.08
C TRP A 124 13.35 16.18 -2.41
N PRO A 125 12.63 16.99 -1.62
CA PRO A 125 13.15 18.25 -1.08
C PRO A 125 14.18 18.08 0.05
N ILE A 126 14.27 16.87 0.61
CA ILE A 126 15.16 16.59 1.75
C ILE A 126 16.32 15.72 1.25
N GLY A 127 17.54 16.22 1.34
CA GLY A 127 18.76 15.45 1.06
C GLY A 127 19.22 14.64 2.28
N LYS A 128 20.47 14.17 2.24
CA LYS A 128 21.08 13.40 3.33
C LYS A 128 20.92 14.10 4.68
N GLN A 129 20.50 13.36 5.68
CA GLN A 129 20.27 13.80 7.04
C GLN A 129 21.28 13.17 8.01
N PRO A 130 21.38 13.67 9.27
CA PRO A 130 22.09 12.97 10.34
C PRO A 130 21.53 11.54 10.54
N ASP A 131 22.42 10.61 10.90
CA ASP A 131 22.10 9.18 10.99
C ASP A 131 20.94 8.89 11.97
N ASP A 132 20.82 9.65 13.05
CA ASP A 132 19.71 9.51 14.01
C ASP A 132 18.35 9.92 13.42
N VAL A 133 18.33 10.87 12.50
CA VAL A 133 17.12 11.29 11.78
C VAL A 133 16.77 10.26 10.73
N ALA A 134 17.74 9.78 9.95
CA ALA A 134 17.55 8.74 8.96
C ALA A 134 17.02 7.45 9.62
N GLN A 135 17.62 7.03 10.75
CA GLN A 135 17.17 5.84 11.47
C GLN A 135 15.72 5.97 11.96
N ARG A 136 15.31 7.13 12.43
CA ARG A 136 13.89 7.36 12.82
C ARG A 136 12.93 7.19 11.65
N LEU A 137 13.30 7.60 10.44
CA LEU A 137 12.49 7.40 9.24
C LEU A 137 12.42 5.91 8.86
N THR A 138 13.53 5.19 8.97
CA THR A 138 13.57 3.72 8.81
C THR A 138 12.62 3.04 9.79
N ASP A 139 12.67 3.41 11.08
CA ASP A 139 11.78 2.86 12.10
C ASP A 139 10.30 3.17 11.82
N MET A 140 10.00 4.40 11.38
CA MET A 140 8.64 4.79 10.97
C MET A 140 8.17 3.97 9.78
N HIS A 141 9.03 3.75 8.79
CA HIS A 141 8.71 2.93 7.63
C HIS A 141 8.43 1.47 8.03
N TRP A 142 9.24 0.91 8.93
CA TRP A 142 9.04 -0.43 9.48
C TRP A 142 7.70 -0.57 10.22
N TRP A 143 7.41 0.33 11.15
CA TRP A 143 6.14 0.31 11.89
C TRP A 143 4.93 0.56 10.99
N GLY A 144 5.07 1.40 9.98
CA GLY A 144 4.04 1.61 8.95
C GLY A 144 3.79 0.36 8.12
N ALA A 145 4.84 -0.40 7.75
CA ALA A 145 4.70 -1.67 7.05
C ALA A 145 3.97 -2.72 7.90
N LEU A 146 4.31 -2.83 9.19
CA LEU A 146 3.60 -3.72 10.12
C LEU A 146 2.13 -3.32 10.27
N THR A 147 1.86 -2.02 10.40
CA THR A 147 0.49 -1.50 10.47
C THR A 147 -0.29 -1.85 9.19
N LEU A 148 0.32 -1.66 8.01
CA LEU A 148 -0.30 -2.03 6.74
C LEU A 148 -0.59 -3.54 6.68
N LEU A 149 0.33 -4.38 7.12
CA LEU A 149 0.13 -5.84 7.17
C LEU A 149 -1.09 -6.23 8.02
N LEU A 150 -1.22 -5.64 9.21
CA LEU A 150 -2.34 -5.90 10.11
C LEU A 150 -3.68 -5.42 9.50
N LEU A 151 -3.69 -4.25 8.86
CA LEU A 151 -4.88 -3.73 8.18
C LEU A 151 -5.27 -4.60 6.98
N LEU A 152 -4.31 -5.12 6.22
CA LEU A 152 -4.56 -6.05 5.12
C LEU A 152 -5.09 -7.39 5.64
N ALA A 153 -4.57 -7.91 6.74
CA ALA A 153 -5.10 -9.11 7.37
C ALA A 153 -6.55 -8.92 7.82
N ALA A 154 -6.88 -7.77 8.43
CA ALA A 154 -8.25 -7.43 8.81
C ALA A 154 -9.16 -7.25 7.58
N HIS A 155 -8.65 -6.64 6.49
CA HIS A 155 -9.38 -6.49 5.23
C HIS A 155 -9.70 -7.85 4.60
N LEU A 156 -8.73 -8.75 4.54
CA LEU A 156 -8.91 -10.10 4.02
C LEU A 156 -9.88 -10.92 4.90
N ALA A 157 -9.75 -10.83 6.23
CA ALA A 157 -10.67 -11.47 7.15
C ALA A 157 -12.12 -10.98 6.94
N GLY A 158 -12.31 -9.68 6.74
CA GLY A 158 -13.62 -9.10 6.38
C GLY A 158 -14.16 -9.65 5.07
N ALA A 159 -13.32 -9.73 4.04
CA ALA A 159 -13.71 -10.30 2.74
C ALA A 159 -14.09 -11.79 2.87
N LEU A 160 -13.32 -12.59 3.62
CA LEU A 160 -13.63 -13.99 3.89
C LEU A 160 -14.94 -14.15 4.71
N TYR A 161 -15.15 -13.30 5.70
CA TYR A 161 -16.41 -13.27 6.47
C TYR A 161 -17.63 -13.03 5.57
N HIS A 162 -17.56 -12.01 4.68
CA HIS A 162 -18.63 -11.74 3.72
C HIS A 162 -18.80 -12.85 2.67
N GLY A 163 -17.68 -13.46 2.23
CA GLY A 163 -17.71 -14.51 1.19
C GLY A 163 -18.13 -15.87 1.69
N LEU A 164 -17.65 -16.30 2.87
CA LEU A 164 -17.81 -17.66 3.37
C LEU A 164 -18.92 -17.78 4.42
N VAL A 165 -19.04 -16.79 5.32
CA VAL A 165 -20.00 -16.84 6.45
C VAL A 165 -21.31 -16.20 6.04
N ARG A 166 -21.29 -14.90 5.65
CA ARG A 166 -22.51 -14.18 5.29
C ARG A 166 -23.05 -14.54 3.90
N ARG A 167 -22.16 -14.84 2.96
CA ARG A 167 -22.49 -15.16 1.56
C ARG A 167 -23.39 -14.11 0.89
N ASP A 168 -23.20 -12.83 1.27
CA ASP A 168 -24.04 -11.70 0.91
C ASP A 168 -23.66 -11.00 -0.41
N GLY A 169 -22.66 -11.53 -1.11
CA GLY A 169 -22.23 -11.05 -2.43
C GLY A 169 -21.35 -9.80 -2.42
N VAL A 170 -20.96 -9.26 -1.25
CA VAL A 170 -20.10 -8.07 -1.13
C VAL A 170 -18.77 -8.26 -1.86
N VAL A 171 -18.16 -9.44 -1.77
CA VAL A 171 -16.91 -9.75 -2.47
C VAL A 171 -17.05 -9.62 -3.99
N ARG A 172 -18.20 -9.96 -4.55
CA ARG A 172 -18.49 -9.84 -5.99
C ARG A 172 -18.52 -8.41 -6.50
N HIS A 173 -18.58 -7.42 -5.61
CA HIS A 173 -18.48 -6.01 -6.01
C HIS A 173 -17.09 -5.67 -6.59
N MET A 174 -16.04 -6.42 -6.17
CA MET A 174 -14.65 -6.26 -6.63
C MET A 174 -14.19 -7.35 -7.61
N ALA A 175 -15.02 -8.39 -7.82
CA ALA A 175 -14.74 -9.46 -8.78
C ALA A 175 -15.12 -9.08 -10.23
#